data_d5e5bed54f6b39c74be1fd05bf3fbe81
#
_entry.id   d5e5bed54f6b39c74be1fd05bf3fbe81
#
_cell.length_a   1.000
_cell.length_b   1.000
_cell.length_c   1.000
_cell.angle_alpha   90.00
_cell.angle_beta   90.00
_cell.angle_gamma   90.00
#
_symmetry.space_group_name_H-M   'P 1'
#
loop_
_entity.id
_entity.type
_entity.pdbx_description
1 polymer ?
#
loop_
_entity_poly.entity_id
_entity_poly.type
_entity_poly.pdbx_seq_one_letter_code
_entity_poly.pdbx_strand_id
1 'polypeptide(L)' 'QLYQVAKEIAVFSNPEIRVTNFVGGTDKQRQINRLNNQQPHIVIGTPGRILDLITEQALKIHTAFAFVMD' A
#
# COMPACT_ATOMS: atom_id res chain seq x y z
N GLN A 1 0.98 14.31 7.81
CA GLN A 1 1.01 12.87 7.84
C GLN A 1 1.49 12.32 6.50
N LEU A 2 2.38 11.33 6.55
CA LEU A 2 3.10 10.85 5.37
C LEU A 2 2.17 10.30 4.27
N TYR A 3 1.18 9.53 4.66
CA TYR A 3 0.23 8.95 3.69
C TYR A 3 -0.51 10.05 2.93
N GLN A 4 -0.99 11.06 3.64
CA GLN A 4 -1.74 12.14 3.04
C GLN A 4 -0.88 12.95 2.07
N VAL A 5 0.36 13.22 2.45
CA VAL A 5 1.30 13.95 1.59
C VAL A 5 1.61 13.14 0.33
N ALA A 6 1.91 11.85 0.49
CA ALA A 6 2.23 10.99 -0.64
C ALA A 6 1.04 10.87 -1.59
N LYS A 7 -0.16 10.76 -1.04
CA LYS A 7 -1.37 10.66 -1.84
C LYS A 7 -1.61 11.93 -2.65
N GLU A 8 -1.43 13.09 -2.02
CA GLU A 8 -1.61 14.37 -2.70
C GLU A 8 -0.59 14.55 -3.83
N ILE A 9 0.67 14.22 -3.58
CA ILE A 9 1.72 14.31 -4.60
C ILE A 9 1.40 13.36 -5.77
N ALA A 10 1.00 12.15 -5.48
CA ALA A 10 0.69 11.15 -6.50
C ALA A 10 -0.48 11.59 -7.38
N VAL A 11 -1.55 12.08 -6.76
CA VAL A 11 -2.73 12.55 -7.48
C VAL A 11 -2.39 13.75 -8.36
N PHE A 12 -1.55 14.66 -7.84
CA PHE A 12 -1.11 15.83 -8.60
C PHE A 12 -0.28 15.42 -9.83
N SER A 13 0.63 14.44 -9.64
CA SER A 13 1.53 14.00 -10.71
C SER A 13 0.82 13.13 -11.73
N ASN A 14 -0.04 12.23 -11.26
CA ASN A 14 -0.76 11.30 -12.13
C ASN A 14 -1.97 10.74 -11.36
N PRO A 15 -3.19 11.10 -11.73
CA PRO A 15 -4.38 10.66 -10.99
C PRO A 15 -4.65 9.16 -11.07
N GLU A 16 -3.97 8.45 -11.95
CA GLU A 16 -4.12 6.99 -12.04
C GLU A 16 -3.25 6.24 -11.03
N ILE A 17 -2.32 6.92 -10.38
CA ILE A 17 -1.47 6.29 -9.38
C ILE A 17 -2.27 6.04 -8.11
N ARG A 18 -2.22 4.79 -7.65
CA ARG A 18 -2.93 4.37 -6.43
C ARG A 18 -1.96 4.30 -5.26
N VAL A 19 -2.29 4.98 -4.18
CA VAL A 19 -1.51 4.99 -2.94
C VAL A 19 -2.33 4.32 -1.85
N THR A 20 -1.77 3.35 -1.17
CA THR A 20 -2.47 2.64 -0.11
C THR A 20 -1.64 2.62 1.17
N ASN A 21 -2.31 2.85 2.29
CA ASN A 21 -1.70 2.83 3.62
C ASN A 21 -2.13 1.54 4.34
N PHE A 22 -1.16 0.70 4.68
CA PHE A 22 -1.40 -0.54 5.41
C PHE A 22 -0.95 -0.38 6.85
N VAL A 23 -1.87 0.08 7.69
CA VAL A 23 -1.59 0.25 9.12
C VAL A 23 -1.77 -1.09 9.84
N GLY A 24 -0.80 -1.43 10.70
CA GLY A 24 -0.77 -2.73 11.36
C GLY A 24 -1.96 -3.03 12.26
N GLY A 25 -2.58 -2.00 12.84
CA GLY A 25 -3.76 -2.19 13.68
C GLY A 25 -5.04 -2.46 12.92
N THR A 26 -5.02 -2.34 11.60
CA THR A 26 -6.19 -2.61 10.77
C THR A 26 -6.32 -4.11 10.50
N ASP A 27 -7.55 -4.58 10.29
CA ASP A 27 -7.82 -5.98 10.00
C ASP A 27 -7.06 -6.43 8.74
N LYS A 28 -6.18 -7.41 8.92
CA LYS A 28 -5.36 -7.93 7.82
C LYS A 28 -6.21 -8.53 6.71
N GLN A 29 -7.28 -9.26 7.05
CA GLN A 29 -8.12 -9.89 6.03
C GLN A 29 -8.79 -8.84 5.13
N ARG A 30 -9.18 -7.71 5.69
CA ARG A 30 -9.73 -6.61 4.91
C ARG A 30 -8.71 -6.08 3.92
N GLN A 31 -7.47 -5.94 4.35
CA GLN A 31 -6.39 -5.47 3.49
C GLN A 31 -6.12 -6.47 2.37
N ILE A 32 -6.13 -7.76 2.68
CA ILE A 32 -5.97 -8.81 1.67
C ILE A 32 -7.08 -8.74 0.64
N ASN A 33 -8.32 -8.57 1.07
CA ASN A 33 -9.46 -8.48 0.17
C ASN A 33 -9.35 -7.29 -0.77
N ARG A 34 -8.89 -6.14 -0.26
CA ARG A 34 -8.67 -4.97 -1.09
C ARG A 34 -7.59 -5.22 -2.13
N LEU A 35 -6.50 -5.87 -1.73
CA LEU A 35 -5.38 -6.18 -2.63
C LEU A 35 -5.80 -7.16 -3.72
N ASN A 36 -6.69 -8.09 -3.42
CA ASN A 36 -7.19 -9.01 -4.42
C ASN A 36 -8.02 -8.32 -5.50
N ASN A 37 -8.64 -7.20 -5.15
CA ASN A 37 -9.41 -6.41 -6.10
C ASN A 37 -8.53 -5.46 -6.92
N GLN A 38 -7.55 -4.83 -6.26
CA GLN A 38 -6.72 -3.84 -6.93
C GLN A 38 -5.40 -3.67 -6.19
N GLN A 39 -4.30 -3.79 -6.91
CA GLN A 39 -2.96 -3.62 -6.34
C GLN A 39 -2.54 -2.15 -6.35
N PRO A 40 -1.86 -1.68 -5.31
CA PRO A 40 -1.38 -0.29 -5.26
C PRO A 40 -0.08 -0.10 -6.04
N HIS A 41 0.19 1.14 -6.39
CA HIS A 41 1.48 1.53 -6.98
C HIS A 41 2.46 1.99 -5.92
N ILE A 42 1.95 2.69 -4.90
CA ILE A 42 2.76 3.17 -3.78
C ILE A 42 2.18 2.59 -2.50
N VAL A 43 3.04 1.97 -1.70
CA VAL A 43 2.64 1.32 -0.46
C VAL A 43 3.28 2.05 0.71
N ILE A 44 2.46 2.45 1.66
CA ILE A 44 2.92 3.06 2.91
C ILE A 44 2.41 2.20 4.06
N GLY A 45 3.27 1.92 5.03
CA GLY A 45 2.85 1.15 6.18
C GLY A 45 4.01 0.73 7.05
N THR A 46 3.71 -0.02 8.09
CA THR A 46 4.73 -0.57 8.96
C THR A 46 5.42 -1.75 8.29
N PRO A 47 6.74 -1.94 8.52
CA PRO A 47 7.48 -3.03 7.88
C PRO A 47 6.87 -4.41 8.14
N GLY A 48 6.42 -4.65 9.36
CA GLY A 48 5.85 -5.95 9.73
C GLY A 48 4.61 -6.31 8.93
N ARG A 49 3.69 -5.35 8.78
CA ARG A 49 2.46 -5.59 8.04
C ARG A 49 2.73 -5.73 6.53
N ILE A 50 3.63 -4.91 6.00
CA ILE A 50 3.99 -4.99 4.58
C ILE A 50 4.63 -6.33 4.27
N LEU A 51 5.57 -6.76 5.10
CA LEU A 51 6.22 -8.06 4.94
C LEU A 51 5.22 -9.20 5.03
N ASP A 52 4.29 -9.11 5.98
CA ASP A 52 3.25 -10.12 6.16
C ASP A 52 2.39 -10.26 4.90
N LEU A 53 1.97 -9.13 4.34
CA LEU A 53 1.13 -9.14 3.13
C LEU A 53 1.89 -9.67 1.90
N ILE A 54 3.18 -9.40 1.81
CA ILE A 54 4.02 -9.93 0.74
C ILE A 54 4.18 -11.45 0.92
N THR A 55 4.44 -11.88 2.14
CA THR A 55 4.64 -13.30 2.46
C THR A 55 3.38 -14.11 2.13
N GLU A 56 2.21 -13.54 2.38
CA GLU A 56 0.94 -14.18 2.04
C GLU A 56 0.58 -14.04 0.57
N GLN A 57 1.43 -13.41 -0.21
CA GLN A 57 1.25 -13.21 -1.65
C GLN A 57 0.03 -12.35 -1.97
N ALA A 58 -0.47 -11.60 -0.99
CA ALA A 58 -1.57 -10.68 -1.22
C ALA A 58 -1.08 -9.39 -1.87
N LEU A 59 0.06 -8.87 -1.40
CA LEU A 59 0.69 -7.69 -1.97
C LEU A 59 1.76 -8.13 -2.97
N LYS A 60 1.59 -7.73 -4.23
CA LYS A 60 2.48 -8.11 -5.31
C LYS A 60 3.56 -7.06 -5.52
N ILE A 61 4.81 -7.41 -5.21
CA ILE A 61 5.93 -6.48 -5.23
C ILE A 61 6.11 -5.87 -6.62
N HIS A 62 5.95 -6.65 -7.66
CA HIS A 62 6.26 -6.21 -9.02
C HIS A 62 5.28 -5.18 -9.58
N THR A 63 4.12 -5.00 -8.96
CA THR A 63 3.18 -3.97 -9.39
C THR A 63 3.38 -2.66 -8.65
N ALA A 64 4.03 -2.69 -7.50
CA ALA A 64 4.32 -1.49 -6.72
C ALA A 64 5.71 -0.98 -7.09
N PHE A 65 5.84 0.33 -7.28
CA PHE A 65 7.14 0.92 -7.60
C PHE A 65 7.72 1.75 -6.45
N ALA A 66 7.01 1.89 -5.35
CA ALA A 66 7.53 2.59 -4.18
C ALA A 66 6.95 2.01 -2.90
N PHE A 67 7.84 1.79 -1.92
CA PHE A 67 7.47 1.32 -0.60
C PHE A 67 8.00 2.32 0.42
N VAL A 68 7.13 2.84 1.27
CA VAL A 68 7.50 3.78 2.31
C VAL A 68 7.22 3.13 3.65
N MET A 69 8.27 2.92 4.43
CA MET A 69 8.17 2.30 5.74
C MET A 69 7.99 3.37 6.81
N ASP A 70 6.98 3.21 7.60
CA ASP A 70 6.62 4.20 8.60
C ASP A 70 6.86 3.68 10.02
#